data_6802209bb804c629fd28c11a3975c906
#
_entry.id   6802209bb804c629fd28c11a3975c906
#
_cell.length_a   1.000
_cell.length_b   1.000
_cell.length_c   1.000
_cell.angle_alpha   90.00
_cell.angle_beta   90.00
_cell.angle_gamma   90.00
#
_symmetry.space_group_name_H-M   'P 1'
#
loop_
_entity.id
_entity.type
_entity.pdbx_description
1 polymer ?
#
loop_
_entity_poly.entity_id
_entity_poly.type
_entity_poly.pdbx_seq_one_letter_code
_entity_poly.pdbx_strand_id
1 'polypeptide(L)'
;LQVRPIGGQPLLGDVRAEGGQLVFTPQFPLQTGQSYEAIFTDATGQMHRARHTLPITAPAPELLKIFPSGDAVPANHLKFYLHFSERMTRGTIFEHFRLIDLTTGKPVEEPFRETELWSNDGKRLTLWLHPGRQKTGVNLNVDLGPVLEPRRRYALEIAADWKSEAGVSLNAAGRKAFTTEPADRQQPAPNRWTVVPPTAG
;
A
#
# COMPACT_ATOMS: atom_id res chain seq x y z
N LEU A 1 -28.84 3.97 25.72
CA LEU A 1 -28.21 3.29 24.57
C LEU A 1 -26.82 3.85 24.36
N GLN A 2 -25.83 3.00 24.26
CA GLN A 2 -24.45 3.34 23.83
C GLN A 2 -24.10 2.52 22.59
N VAL A 3 -23.39 3.14 21.67
CA VAL A 3 -22.83 2.44 20.48
C VAL A 3 -21.33 2.66 20.45
N ARG A 4 -20.57 1.59 20.22
CA ARG A 4 -19.10 1.65 20.15
C ARG A 4 -18.55 0.67 19.12
N PRO A 5 -17.37 0.92 18.55
CA PRO A 5 -16.61 -0.12 17.88
C PRO A 5 -16.29 -1.25 18.87
N ILE A 6 -16.24 -2.50 18.40
CA ILE A 6 -15.84 -3.63 19.28
C ILE A 6 -14.42 -3.37 19.79
N GLY A 7 -14.28 -3.34 21.14
CA GLY A 7 -13.00 -3.01 21.79
C GLY A 7 -12.65 -1.51 21.84
N GLY A 8 -13.53 -0.63 21.31
CA GLY A 8 -13.30 0.81 21.26
C GLY A 8 -14.13 1.60 22.30
N GLN A 9 -13.96 2.94 22.27
CA GLN A 9 -14.69 3.89 23.09
C GLN A 9 -16.10 4.16 22.51
N PRO A 10 -17.08 4.57 23.36
CA PRO A 10 -18.40 4.97 22.91
C PRO A 10 -18.34 6.10 21.87
N LEU A 11 -19.17 5.98 20.84
CA LEU A 11 -19.30 6.99 19.80
C LEU A 11 -20.18 8.14 20.29
N LEU A 12 -19.87 9.34 19.82
CA LEU A 12 -20.73 10.51 19.97
C LEU A 12 -21.88 10.43 18.96
N GLY A 13 -23.08 10.79 19.42
CA GLY A 13 -24.28 10.80 18.58
C GLY A 13 -25.55 11.00 19.41
N ASP A 14 -26.66 11.17 18.70
CA ASP A 14 -27.99 11.37 19.29
C ASP A 14 -28.74 10.04 19.38
N VAL A 15 -29.50 9.88 20.49
CA VAL A 15 -30.40 8.75 20.68
C VAL A 15 -31.84 9.26 20.64
N ARG A 16 -32.66 8.65 19.81
CA ARG A 16 -34.09 8.95 19.72
C ARG A 16 -34.93 7.67 19.86
N ALA A 17 -36.12 7.82 20.40
CA ALA A 17 -37.11 6.76 20.39
C ALA A 17 -38.11 7.01 19.27
N GLU A 18 -38.16 6.10 18.31
CA GLU A 18 -39.05 6.18 17.14
C GLU A 18 -39.75 4.85 16.91
N GLY A 19 -41.08 4.86 16.85
CA GLY A 19 -41.84 3.64 16.56
C GLY A 19 -41.61 2.46 17.51
N GLY A 20 -41.28 2.72 18.78
CA GLY A 20 -40.95 1.67 19.76
C GLY A 20 -39.52 1.12 19.64
N GLN A 21 -38.70 1.71 18.82
CA GLN A 21 -37.28 1.39 18.66
C GLN A 21 -36.37 2.51 19.13
N LEU A 22 -35.16 2.19 19.58
CA LEU A 22 -34.11 3.16 19.85
C LEU A 22 -33.21 3.33 18.62
N VAL A 23 -33.17 4.55 18.10
CA VAL A 23 -32.35 4.89 16.94
C VAL A 23 -31.16 5.72 17.44
N PHE A 24 -29.96 5.28 17.12
CA PHE A 24 -28.75 6.03 17.35
C PHE A 24 -28.24 6.66 16.03
N THR A 25 -28.07 7.97 16.05
CA THR A 25 -27.49 8.72 14.92
C THR A 25 -26.10 9.17 15.31
N PRO A 26 -25.02 8.60 14.72
CA PRO A 26 -23.66 8.99 15.05
C PRO A 26 -23.35 10.40 14.52
N GLN A 27 -22.54 11.16 15.27
CA GLN A 27 -22.08 12.49 14.87
C GLN A 27 -21.15 12.45 13.65
N PHE A 28 -20.40 11.36 13.50
CA PHE A 28 -19.52 11.12 12.35
C PHE A 28 -19.92 9.82 11.65
N PRO A 29 -19.72 9.72 10.32
CA PRO A 29 -20.00 8.48 9.59
C PRO A 29 -19.31 7.27 10.20
N LEU A 30 -20.03 6.16 10.29
CA LEU A 30 -19.48 4.88 10.71
C LEU A 30 -18.53 4.35 9.62
N GLN A 31 -17.46 3.67 10.04
CA GLN A 31 -16.48 3.11 9.12
C GLN A 31 -16.99 1.79 8.54
N THR A 32 -16.92 1.64 7.21
CA THR A 32 -17.21 0.38 6.52
C THR A 32 -16.20 -0.71 6.92
N GLY A 33 -16.67 -1.95 7.01
CA GLY A 33 -15.84 -3.08 7.47
C GLY A 33 -15.64 -3.18 8.97
N GLN A 34 -16.08 -2.14 9.74
CA GLN A 34 -15.99 -2.11 11.18
C GLN A 34 -17.21 -2.78 11.81
N SER A 35 -17.00 -3.55 12.88
CA SER A 35 -18.05 -4.10 13.71
C SER A 35 -18.33 -3.18 14.90
N TYR A 36 -19.60 -2.91 15.12
CA TYR A 36 -20.09 -2.07 16.21
C TYR A 36 -20.95 -2.89 17.16
N GLU A 37 -20.92 -2.51 18.44
CA GLU A 37 -21.77 -3.06 19.49
C GLU A 37 -22.67 -1.95 20.03
N ALA A 38 -23.99 -2.20 20.02
CA ALA A 38 -24.99 -1.36 20.70
C ALA A 38 -25.30 -2.01 22.03
N ILE A 39 -25.28 -1.24 23.11
CA ILE A 39 -25.57 -1.67 24.47
C ILE A 39 -26.71 -0.80 25.00
N PHE A 40 -27.80 -1.43 25.43
CA PHE A 40 -28.95 -0.78 26.02
C PHE A 40 -29.28 -1.43 27.35
N THR A 41 -29.51 -0.63 28.37
CA THR A 41 -30.02 -1.08 29.68
C THR A 41 -31.46 -0.63 29.80
N ASP A 42 -32.39 -1.55 30.04
CA ASP A 42 -33.81 -1.26 30.19
C ASP A 42 -34.13 -0.74 31.59
N ALA A 43 -35.42 -0.43 31.83
CA ALA A 43 -35.88 0.11 33.09
C ALA A 43 -35.77 -0.92 34.25
N THR A 44 -35.61 -2.20 33.96
CA THR A 44 -35.44 -3.27 34.97
C THR A 44 -33.98 -3.48 35.33
N GLY A 45 -33.04 -2.78 34.64
CA GLY A 45 -31.60 -2.93 34.80
C GLY A 45 -30.99 -4.05 33.93
N GLN A 46 -31.82 -4.72 33.11
CA GLN A 46 -31.32 -5.75 32.21
C GLN A 46 -30.57 -5.14 31.01
N MET A 47 -29.39 -5.69 30.76
CA MET A 47 -28.52 -5.23 29.64
C MET A 47 -28.79 -6.04 28.39
N HIS A 48 -29.07 -5.34 27.29
CA HIS A 48 -29.26 -5.89 25.96
C HIS A 48 -28.08 -5.49 25.06
N ARG A 49 -27.60 -6.41 24.22
CA ARG A 49 -26.50 -6.16 23.32
C ARG A 49 -26.87 -6.59 21.90
N ALA A 50 -26.57 -5.74 20.95
CA ALA A 50 -26.68 -6.06 19.54
C ALA A 50 -25.34 -5.74 18.82
N ARG A 51 -24.98 -6.55 17.86
CA ARG A 51 -23.77 -6.33 17.04
C ARG A 51 -24.17 -6.18 15.58
N HIS A 52 -23.52 -5.24 14.93
CA HIS A 52 -23.69 -5.01 13.51
C HIS A 52 -22.34 -4.72 12.88
N THR A 53 -22.04 -5.38 11.75
CA THR A 53 -20.86 -5.09 10.95
C THR A 53 -21.29 -4.36 9.70
N LEU A 54 -20.75 -3.16 9.48
CA LEU A 54 -21.01 -2.44 8.24
C LEU A 54 -20.31 -3.15 7.08
N PRO A 55 -21.06 -3.50 6.02
CA PRO A 55 -20.46 -4.14 4.88
C PRO A 55 -19.46 -3.21 4.20
N ILE A 56 -18.36 -3.78 3.68
CA ILE A 56 -17.46 -3.08 2.80
C ILE A 56 -18.09 -3.07 1.41
N THR A 57 -18.48 -1.88 0.93
CA THR A 57 -19.08 -1.71 -0.40
C THR A 57 -18.11 -1.21 -1.46
N ALA A 58 -16.89 -0.82 -1.04
CA ALA A 58 -15.86 -0.36 -1.95
C ALA A 58 -15.29 -1.51 -2.79
N PRO A 59 -14.95 -1.27 -4.07
CA PRO A 59 -14.29 -2.27 -4.90
C PRO A 59 -12.93 -2.65 -4.32
N ALA A 60 -12.50 -3.88 -4.59
CA ALA A 60 -11.14 -4.30 -4.26
C ALA A 60 -10.14 -3.50 -5.10
N PRO A 61 -9.11 -2.91 -4.50
CA PRO A 61 -8.09 -2.19 -5.23
C PRO A 61 -7.30 -3.16 -6.12
N GLU A 62 -6.84 -2.65 -7.26
CA GLU A 62 -6.00 -3.37 -8.21
C GLU A 62 -4.64 -2.71 -8.35
N LEU A 63 -3.59 -3.51 -8.44
CA LEU A 63 -2.28 -3.06 -8.89
C LEU A 63 -2.27 -3.01 -10.42
N LEU A 64 -2.46 -1.83 -11.00
CA LEU A 64 -2.64 -1.64 -12.43
C LEU A 64 -1.32 -1.79 -13.21
N LYS A 65 -0.23 -1.18 -12.71
CA LYS A 65 1.07 -1.14 -13.40
C LYS A 65 2.22 -0.96 -12.41
N ILE A 66 3.36 -1.54 -12.78
CA ILE A 66 4.65 -1.29 -12.13
C ILE A 66 5.63 -0.78 -13.19
N PHE A 67 6.22 0.40 -12.95
CA PHE A 67 7.28 0.93 -13.80
C PHE A 67 8.64 0.89 -13.09
N PRO A 68 9.73 0.72 -13.84
CA PRO A 68 9.81 0.56 -15.29
C PRO A 68 9.07 -0.69 -15.77
N SER A 69 8.44 -0.61 -16.96
CA SER A 69 7.68 -1.74 -17.53
C SER A 69 8.58 -2.82 -18.13
N GLY A 70 9.79 -2.45 -18.54
CA GLY A 70 10.76 -3.38 -19.13
C GLY A 70 11.21 -4.47 -18.15
N ASP A 71 11.73 -5.57 -18.69
CA ASP A 71 12.18 -6.74 -17.91
C ASP A 71 13.66 -6.65 -17.52
N ALA A 72 14.35 -5.58 -17.92
CA ALA A 72 15.72 -5.28 -17.53
C ALA A 72 15.84 -3.86 -16.98
N VAL A 73 16.66 -3.69 -15.94
CA VAL A 73 16.99 -2.40 -15.35
C VAL A 73 18.49 -2.34 -15.07
N PRO A 74 19.14 -1.15 -15.10
CA PRO A 74 20.52 -1.04 -14.70
C PRO A 74 20.69 -1.33 -13.19
N ALA A 75 21.84 -1.89 -12.79
CA ALA A 75 22.10 -2.22 -11.39
C ALA A 75 22.05 -1.00 -10.45
N ASN A 76 22.23 0.21 -10.96
CA ASN A 76 22.05 1.46 -10.22
C ASN A 76 20.63 2.04 -10.30
N HIS A 77 19.64 1.23 -10.67
CA HIS A 77 18.23 1.61 -10.65
C HIS A 77 17.81 2.02 -9.23
N LEU A 78 16.97 3.07 -9.12
CA LEU A 78 16.62 3.65 -7.81
C LEU A 78 15.14 3.63 -7.48
N LYS A 79 14.24 3.57 -8.47
CA LYS A 79 12.81 3.85 -8.22
C LYS A 79 11.89 2.93 -9.01
N PHE A 80 10.91 2.36 -8.31
CA PHE A 80 9.75 1.77 -8.94
C PHE A 80 8.54 2.68 -8.74
N TYR A 81 7.65 2.72 -9.72
CA TYR A 81 6.37 3.43 -9.62
C TYR A 81 5.25 2.41 -9.72
N LEU A 82 4.45 2.33 -8.67
CA LEU A 82 3.32 1.43 -8.60
C LEU A 82 2.04 2.22 -8.72
N HIS A 83 1.17 1.83 -9.64
CA HIS A 83 -0.11 2.47 -9.91
C HIS A 83 -1.24 1.57 -9.45
N PHE A 84 -2.14 2.12 -8.65
CA PHE A 84 -3.30 1.43 -8.10
C PHE A 84 -4.59 2.04 -8.62
N SER A 85 -5.66 1.24 -8.67
CA SER A 85 -7.00 1.72 -9.03
C SER A 85 -7.59 2.61 -7.93
N GLU A 86 -7.23 2.36 -6.67
CA GLU A 86 -7.75 3.04 -5.49
C GLU A 86 -6.63 3.61 -4.61
N ARG A 87 -7.00 4.48 -3.69
CA ARG A 87 -6.08 4.99 -2.66
C ARG A 87 -5.72 3.89 -1.69
N MET A 88 -4.43 3.67 -1.46
CA MET A 88 -3.93 2.66 -0.54
C MET A 88 -3.63 3.25 0.85
N THR A 89 -3.72 2.41 1.89
CA THR A 89 -3.34 2.81 3.26
C THR A 89 -1.86 3.15 3.32
N ARG A 90 -1.53 4.10 4.19
CA ARG A 90 -0.18 4.64 4.39
C ARG A 90 0.34 4.28 5.78
N GLY A 91 1.62 4.50 6.02
CA GLY A 91 2.28 4.33 7.32
C GLY A 91 2.91 2.96 7.53
N THR A 92 2.41 1.92 6.86
CA THR A 92 2.89 0.53 6.99
C THR A 92 3.29 -0.10 5.65
N ILE A 93 3.52 0.72 4.62
CA ILE A 93 3.72 0.20 3.25
C ILE A 93 4.86 -0.80 3.14
N PHE A 94 5.94 -0.64 3.92
CA PHE A 94 7.12 -1.49 3.83
C PHE A 94 6.89 -2.91 4.37
N GLU A 95 5.80 -3.15 5.10
CA GLU A 95 5.36 -4.49 5.52
C GLU A 95 4.82 -5.31 4.34
N HIS A 96 4.39 -4.63 3.26
CA HIS A 96 3.75 -5.24 2.11
C HIS A 96 4.68 -5.43 0.91
N PHE A 97 5.98 -5.02 1.00
CA PHE A 97 6.94 -5.16 -0.08
C PHE A 97 8.09 -6.08 0.28
N ARG A 98 8.48 -6.90 -0.68
CA ARG A 98 9.72 -7.69 -0.63
C ARG A 98 10.47 -7.59 -1.94
N LEU A 99 11.78 -7.45 -1.87
CA LEU A 99 12.67 -7.62 -3.01
C LEU A 99 13.39 -8.95 -2.84
N ILE A 100 13.16 -9.88 -3.75
CA ILE A 100 13.76 -11.22 -3.72
C ILE A 100 14.86 -11.30 -4.77
N ASP A 101 16.05 -11.72 -4.38
CA ASP A 101 17.07 -12.14 -5.32
C ASP A 101 16.75 -13.57 -5.79
N LEU A 102 16.28 -13.69 -7.03
CA LEU A 102 15.87 -14.97 -7.61
C LEU A 102 17.06 -15.89 -7.93
N THR A 103 18.29 -15.37 -7.90
CA THR A 103 19.51 -16.17 -8.08
C THR A 103 19.81 -16.97 -6.82
N THR A 104 19.56 -16.39 -5.65
CA THR A 104 19.80 -17.02 -4.34
C THR A 104 18.52 -17.53 -3.68
N GLY A 105 17.35 -17.08 -4.15
CA GLY A 105 16.06 -17.35 -3.53
C GLY A 105 15.82 -16.61 -2.22
N LYS A 106 16.69 -15.67 -1.83
CA LYS A 106 16.63 -14.96 -0.56
C LYS A 106 16.09 -13.54 -0.72
N PRO A 107 15.38 -13.01 0.30
CA PRO A 107 15.06 -11.60 0.34
C PRO A 107 16.35 -10.77 0.44
N VAL A 108 16.35 -9.64 -0.28
CA VAL A 108 17.41 -8.62 -0.15
C VAL A 108 17.17 -7.87 1.15
N GLU A 109 18.19 -7.76 1.98
CA GLU A 109 18.14 -7.06 3.26
C GLU A 109 18.07 -5.54 3.04
N GLU A 110 17.22 -4.85 3.78
CA GLU A 110 17.01 -3.39 3.73
C GLU A 110 17.04 -2.78 2.32
N PRO A 111 16.23 -3.28 1.37
CA PRO A 111 16.35 -2.85 -0.03
C PRO A 111 15.77 -1.47 -0.26
N PHE A 112 14.86 -0.99 0.62
CA PHE A 112 14.09 0.22 0.41
C PHE A 112 14.53 1.35 1.35
N ARG A 113 14.44 2.58 0.84
CA ARG A 113 14.44 3.75 1.70
C ARG A 113 13.05 3.88 2.33
N GLU A 114 12.98 3.88 3.64
CA GLU A 114 11.74 4.00 4.41
C GLU A 114 11.15 5.44 4.34
N THR A 115 10.76 5.82 3.15
CA THR A 115 10.11 7.11 2.87
C THR A 115 8.96 6.87 1.91
N GLU A 116 7.75 7.14 2.35
CA GLU A 116 6.56 7.06 1.51
C GLU A 116 6.42 8.27 0.62
N LEU A 117 6.37 8.06 -0.68
CA LEU A 117 6.20 9.10 -1.68
C LEU A 117 5.00 8.80 -2.57
N TRP A 118 3.90 9.47 -2.29
CA TRP A 118 2.65 9.32 -2.99
C TRP A 118 2.39 10.49 -3.95
N SER A 119 1.67 10.20 -5.05
CA SER A 119 1.05 11.24 -5.87
C SER A 119 -0.09 11.93 -5.10
N ASN A 120 -0.50 13.12 -5.56
CA ASN A 120 -1.55 13.91 -4.90
C ASN A 120 -2.89 13.17 -4.82
N ASP A 121 -3.21 12.34 -5.81
CA ASP A 121 -4.40 11.50 -5.84
C ASP A 121 -4.30 10.24 -4.96
N GLY A 122 -3.12 9.96 -4.39
CA GLY A 122 -2.87 8.80 -3.54
C GLY A 122 -2.89 7.45 -4.25
N LYS A 123 -2.88 7.42 -5.59
CA LYS A 123 -2.96 6.20 -6.40
C LYS A 123 -1.62 5.75 -7.00
N ARG A 124 -0.57 6.56 -6.92
CA ARG A 124 0.76 6.18 -7.37
C ARG A 124 1.76 6.27 -6.22
N LEU A 125 2.38 5.16 -5.90
CA LEU A 125 3.52 5.08 -4.98
C LEU A 125 4.84 5.12 -5.75
N THR A 126 5.77 5.95 -5.30
CA THR A 126 7.18 5.87 -5.69
C THR A 126 7.94 5.11 -4.62
N LEU A 127 8.34 3.89 -4.92
CA LEU A 127 9.12 3.03 -4.05
C LEU A 127 10.61 3.21 -4.36
N TRP A 128 11.38 3.69 -3.40
CA TRP A 128 12.82 3.92 -3.57
C TRP A 128 13.63 2.74 -3.07
N LEU A 129 14.51 2.24 -3.92
CA LEU A 129 15.64 1.43 -3.46
C LEU A 129 16.60 2.32 -2.67
N HIS A 130 17.25 1.74 -1.65
CA HIS A 130 18.03 2.53 -0.69
C HIS A 130 19.24 3.21 -1.36
N PRO A 131 19.23 4.55 -1.53
CA PRO A 131 20.28 5.25 -2.28
C PRO A 131 21.64 5.19 -1.59
N GLY A 132 21.68 5.02 -0.28
CA GLY A 132 22.91 4.83 0.49
C GLY A 132 23.64 3.52 0.18
N ARG A 133 22.92 2.51 -0.34
CA ARG A 133 23.53 1.26 -0.82
C ARG A 133 24.02 1.34 -2.27
N GLN A 134 23.58 2.35 -3.02
CA GLN A 134 24.01 2.57 -4.41
C GLN A 134 25.27 3.43 -4.54
N LYS A 135 25.58 4.21 -3.50
CA LYS A 135 26.79 5.07 -3.48
C LYS A 135 27.96 4.28 -2.92
N THR A 136 28.97 4.02 -3.75
CA THR A 136 30.23 3.41 -3.33
C THR A 136 30.93 4.23 -2.23
N GLY A 137 31.46 3.56 -1.20
CA GLY A 137 32.21 4.19 -0.12
C GLY A 137 31.34 4.84 0.99
N VAL A 138 30.04 4.66 0.98
CA VAL A 138 29.14 5.02 2.09
C VAL A 138 28.99 3.80 2.99
N ASN A 139 28.92 3.99 4.32
CA ASN A 139 28.91 2.92 5.33
C ASN A 139 27.91 1.81 4.99
N LEU A 140 26.68 2.16 4.61
CA LEU A 140 25.66 1.17 4.29
C LEU A 140 25.99 0.33 3.04
N ASN A 141 26.68 0.90 2.06
CA ASN A 141 27.15 0.15 0.88
C ASN A 141 28.34 -0.75 1.24
N VAL A 142 29.18 -0.33 2.19
CA VAL A 142 30.32 -1.13 2.66
C VAL A 142 29.81 -2.36 3.43
N ASP A 143 28.81 -2.16 4.30
CA ASP A 143 28.30 -3.19 5.20
C ASP A 143 27.37 -4.20 4.49
N LEU A 144 26.44 -3.73 3.66
CA LEU A 144 25.38 -4.54 3.02
C LEU A 144 25.57 -4.72 1.50
N GLY A 145 26.51 -4.02 0.89
CA GLY A 145 26.68 -4.01 -0.56
C GLY A 145 25.57 -3.25 -1.31
N PRO A 146 25.56 -3.28 -2.66
CA PRO A 146 24.50 -2.67 -3.45
C PRO A 146 23.17 -3.41 -3.27
N VAL A 147 22.05 -2.73 -3.49
CA VAL A 147 20.72 -3.36 -3.47
C VAL A 147 20.56 -4.33 -4.63
N LEU A 148 21.03 -3.90 -5.81
CA LEU A 148 20.99 -4.69 -7.04
C LEU A 148 22.41 -4.93 -7.52
N GLU A 149 22.76 -6.18 -7.75
CA GLU A 149 24.00 -6.56 -8.40
C GLU A 149 23.77 -6.78 -9.91
N PRO A 150 24.75 -6.47 -10.76
CA PRO A 150 24.59 -6.65 -12.20
C PRO A 150 24.49 -8.13 -12.58
N ARG A 151 23.74 -8.42 -13.65
CA ARG A 151 23.56 -9.77 -14.22
C ARG A 151 22.88 -10.76 -13.29
N ARG A 152 22.03 -10.27 -12.38
CA ARG A 152 21.18 -11.08 -11.51
C ARG A 152 19.70 -10.94 -11.87
N ARG A 153 18.90 -11.80 -11.30
CA ARG A 153 17.45 -11.77 -11.45
C ARG A 153 16.82 -11.45 -10.11
N TYR A 154 15.83 -10.56 -10.11
CA TYR A 154 15.11 -10.13 -8.94
C TYR A 154 13.61 -10.20 -9.17
N ALA A 155 12.85 -10.22 -8.08
CA ALA A 155 11.41 -9.98 -8.09
C ALA A 155 11.04 -8.98 -7.01
N LEU A 156 10.31 -7.94 -7.40
CA LEU A 156 9.56 -7.10 -6.47
C LEU A 156 8.21 -7.76 -6.24
N GLU A 157 7.92 -8.10 -5.01
CA GLU A 157 6.67 -8.73 -4.57
C GLU A 157 5.86 -7.77 -3.71
N ILE A 158 4.54 -7.76 -3.93
CA ILE A 158 3.57 -6.94 -3.22
C ILE A 158 2.51 -7.88 -2.63
N ALA A 159 2.31 -7.81 -1.31
CA ALA A 159 1.38 -8.66 -0.61
C ALA A 159 -0.09 -8.29 -0.91
N ALA A 160 -0.95 -9.30 -1.06
CA ALA A 160 -2.37 -9.10 -1.34
C ALA A 160 -3.16 -8.57 -0.12
N ASP A 161 -2.62 -8.70 1.08
CA ASP A 161 -3.26 -8.23 2.32
C ASP A 161 -3.20 -6.71 2.50
N TRP A 162 -2.42 -6.00 1.65
CA TRP A 162 -2.36 -4.54 1.70
C TRP A 162 -3.71 -3.94 1.32
N LYS A 163 -4.21 -3.04 2.17
CA LYS A 163 -5.56 -2.50 2.08
C LYS A 163 -5.60 -1.12 1.46
N SER A 164 -6.71 -0.83 0.80
CA SER A 164 -7.07 0.55 0.42
C SER A 164 -7.47 1.36 1.67
N GLU A 165 -7.60 2.69 1.52
CA GLU A 165 -8.17 3.57 2.55
C GLU A 165 -9.60 3.16 2.94
N ALA A 166 -10.34 2.47 2.06
CA ALA A 166 -11.64 1.90 2.34
C ALA A 166 -11.58 0.58 3.14
N GLY A 167 -10.39 0.07 3.49
CA GLY A 167 -10.21 -1.14 4.27
C GLY A 167 -10.30 -2.46 3.47
N VAL A 168 -10.38 -2.39 2.13
CA VAL A 168 -10.43 -3.57 1.24
C VAL A 168 -9.02 -3.96 0.84
N SER A 169 -8.70 -5.24 0.93
CA SER A 169 -7.41 -5.78 0.49
C SER A 169 -7.28 -5.78 -1.04
N LEU A 170 -6.05 -5.76 -1.55
CA LEU A 170 -5.76 -5.92 -2.97
C LEU A 170 -6.45 -7.17 -3.52
N ASN A 171 -6.96 -7.08 -4.75
CA ASN A 171 -7.62 -8.19 -5.44
C ASN A 171 -6.68 -9.38 -5.67
N ALA A 172 -5.37 -9.12 -5.79
CA ALA A 172 -4.33 -10.14 -5.97
C ALA A 172 -2.96 -9.60 -5.51
N ALA A 173 -2.07 -10.51 -5.16
CA ALA A 173 -0.67 -10.18 -4.93
C ALA A 173 -0.01 -9.68 -6.22
N GLY A 174 0.83 -8.64 -6.09
CA GLY A 174 1.60 -8.12 -7.19
C GLY A 174 2.98 -8.75 -7.28
N ARG A 175 3.50 -8.94 -8.51
CA ARG A 175 4.86 -9.40 -8.70
C ARG A 175 5.44 -8.85 -10.01
N LYS A 176 6.66 -8.29 -9.92
CA LYS A 176 7.46 -7.91 -11.09
C LYS A 176 8.82 -8.57 -11.01
N ALA A 177 9.08 -9.55 -11.89
CA ALA A 177 10.40 -10.09 -12.08
C ALA A 177 11.19 -9.24 -13.11
N PHE A 178 12.50 -9.10 -12.90
CA PHE A 178 13.37 -8.36 -13.79
C PHE A 178 14.81 -8.85 -13.69
N THR A 179 15.61 -8.53 -14.69
CA THR A 179 17.04 -8.76 -14.73
C THR A 179 17.78 -7.45 -14.52
N THR A 180 19.02 -7.52 -14.05
CA THR A 180 19.88 -6.36 -13.90
C THR A 180 20.99 -6.36 -14.93
N GLU A 181 21.17 -5.21 -15.57
CA GLU A 181 22.30 -4.90 -16.45
C GLU A 181 23.40 -4.18 -15.68
N PRO A 182 24.60 -4.02 -16.25
CA PRO A 182 25.62 -3.15 -15.68
C PRO A 182 25.05 -1.75 -15.35
N ALA A 183 25.62 -1.10 -14.36
CA ALA A 183 25.20 0.25 -13.96
C ALA A 183 25.31 1.23 -15.14
N ASP A 184 24.22 1.92 -15.45
CA ASP A 184 24.21 3.01 -16.43
C ASP A 184 24.60 4.32 -15.74
N ARG A 185 25.68 4.92 -16.21
CA ARG A 185 26.20 6.20 -15.72
C ARG A 185 26.17 7.29 -16.79
N GLN A 186 25.55 7.01 -17.94
CA GLN A 186 25.43 7.99 -19.00
C GLN A 186 24.34 9.00 -18.67
N GLN A 187 24.64 10.27 -18.86
CA GLN A 187 23.60 11.30 -18.77
C GLN A 187 22.64 11.18 -19.95
N PRO A 188 21.32 11.29 -19.72
CA PRO A 188 20.37 11.40 -20.82
C PRO A 188 20.75 12.54 -21.76
N ALA A 189 20.78 12.25 -23.05
CA ALA A 189 21.06 13.24 -24.10
C ALA A 189 19.77 13.50 -24.89
N PRO A 190 18.95 14.50 -24.53
CA PRO A 190 17.64 14.75 -25.15
C PRO A 190 17.71 14.98 -26.69
N ASN A 191 18.84 15.47 -27.18
CA ASN A 191 19.09 15.65 -28.61
C ASN A 191 19.22 14.32 -29.39
N ARG A 192 19.35 13.19 -28.69
CA ARG A 192 19.37 11.84 -29.29
C ARG A 192 18.03 11.11 -29.17
N TRP A 193 17.02 11.74 -28.55
CA TRP A 193 15.73 11.11 -28.38
C TRP A 193 14.91 11.16 -29.66
N THR A 194 14.33 10.05 -30.01
CA THR A 194 13.32 10.00 -31.06
C THR A 194 11.95 10.13 -30.38
N VAL A 195 11.24 11.22 -30.72
CA VAL A 195 9.86 11.41 -30.23
C VAL A 195 8.93 10.72 -31.22
N VAL A 196 8.25 9.68 -30.76
CA VAL A 196 7.21 9.00 -31.52
C VAL A 196 5.88 9.61 -31.07
N PRO A 197 5.19 10.41 -31.93
CA PRO A 197 3.89 10.97 -31.56
C PRO A 197 2.87 9.82 -31.44
N PRO A 198 1.85 9.97 -30.57
CA PRO A 198 0.77 9.00 -30.48
C PRO A 198 0.05 8.92 -31.82
N THR A 199 -0.22 7.72 -32.30
CA THR A 199 -1.14 7.48 -33.41
C THR A 199 -2.53 7.89 -32.97
N ALA A 200 -3.23 8.68 -33.79
CA ALA A 200 -4.64 8.98 -33.56
C ALA A 200 -5.42 7.64 -33.50
N GLY A 201 -6.09 7.41 -32.37
CA GLY A 201 -6.99 6.28 -32.19
C GLY A 201 -8.34 6.52 -32.85
#